data_551ee9e2a97604d84637c88b325f1f11
#
_entry.id   551ee9e2a97604d84637c88b325f1f11
#
_cell.length_a   1.000
_cell.length_b   1.000
_cell.length_c   1.000
_cell.angle_alpha   90.00
_cell.angle_beta   90.00
_cell.angle_gamma   90.00
#
_symmetry.space_group_name_H-M   'P 1'
#
loop_
_entity.id
_entity.type
_entity.pdbx_description
1 polymer ?
#
loop_
_entity_poly.entity_id
_entity_poly.type
_entity_poly.pdbx_seq_one_letter_code
_entity_poly.pdbx_strand_id
1 'polypeptide(L)'
;MQHTAFFGDGEKTFALTTEMILELERTTGVGILALHTRFRAMAAHFFDLTEVIRTGLIGGGMSPDAAHKLVSIYSRSMLITDLYLLAFDILDARYSGNPEEVAA
;
A
#
# COMPACT_ATOMS: atom_id res chain seq x y z
N MET A 1 -7.09 -10.39 -3.19
CA MET A 1 -5.79 -9.82 -2.86
C MET A 1 -5.54 -8.43 -3.46
N GLN A 2 -6.38 -8.02 -4.41
CA GLN A 2 -6.34 -6.65 -4.93
C GLN A 2 -7.21 -5.73 -4.08
N HIS A 3 -6.91 -4.45 -4.10
CA HIS A 3 -7.71 -3.41 -3.47
C HIS A 3 -7.91 -2.29 -4.49
N THR A 4 -9.15 -1.84 -4.64
CA THR A 4 -9.49 -0.77 -5.57
C THR A 4 -9.98 0.42 -4.76
N ALA A 5 -9.41 1.60 -5.02
CA ALA A 5 -9.76 2.81 -4.30
C ALA A 5 -9.37 4.04 -5.11
N PHE A 6 -10.03 5.16 -4.82
CA PHE A 6 -9.64 6.44 -5.40
C PHE A 6 -8.33 6.91 -4.77
N PHE A 7 -7.39 7.28 -5.63
CA PHE A 7 -6.15 7.90 -5.17
C PHE A 7 -5.65 8.87 -6.22
N GLY A 8 -5.40 10.09 -5.79
CA GLY A 8 -4.87 11.13 -6.66
C GLY A 8 -5.89 11.60 -7.68
N ASP A 9 -5.74 11.16 -8.91
CA ASP A 9 -6.53 11.64 -10.05
C ASP A 9 -7.60 10.66 -10.52
N GLY A 10 -7.84 9.59 -9.79
CA GLY A 10 -8.87 8.64 -10.19
C GLY A 10 -8.82 7.33 -9.41
N GLU A 11 -9.67 6.39 -9.82
CA GLU A 11 -9.71 5.06 -9.23
C GLU A 11 -8.49 4.27 -9.66
N LYS A 12 -7.87 3.59 -8.70
CA LYS A 12 -6.65 2.82 -8.92
C LYS A 12 -6.82 1.40 -8.39
N THR A 13 -6.09 0.47 -9.00
CA THR A 13 -5.99 -0.90 -8.52
C THR A 13 -4.64 -1.07 -7.84
N PHE A 14 -4.67 -1.63 -6.64
CA PHE A 14 -3.49 -1.88 -5.82
C PHE A 14 -3.36 -3.38 -5.59
N ALA A 15 -2.14 -3.89 -5.68
CA ALA A 15 -1.86 -5.30 -5.37
C ALA A 15 -0.42 -5.44 -4.90
N LEU A 16 -0.22 -6.09 -3.77
CA LEU A 16 1.14 -6.42 -3.31
C LEU A 16 1.49 -7.80 -3.83
N THR A 17 2.07 -7.84 -5.02
CA THR A 17 2.62 -9.09 -5.56
C THR A 17 3.83 -9.50 -4.72
N THR A 18 4.28 -10.75 -4.88
CA THR A 18 5.46 -11.22 -4.15
C THR A 18 6.66 -10.33 -4.43
N GLU A 19 6.86 -9.91 -5.70
CA GLU A 19 7.94 -9.01 -6.06
C GLU A 19 7.83 -7.67 -5.32
N MET A 20 6.62 -7.15 -5.19
CA MET A 20 6.40 -5.88 -4.49
C MET A 20 6.52 -6.02 -2.98
N ILE A 21 6.18 -7.17 -2.42
CA ILE A 21 6.46 -7.44 -1.00
C ILE A 21 7.98 -7.40 -0.75
N LEU A 22 8.76 -8.04 -1.60
CA LEU A 22 10.22 -8.04 -1.45
C LEU A 22 10.80 -6.64 -1.61
N GLU A 23 10.28 -5.87 -2.56
CA GLU A 23 10.68 -4.47 -2.73
C GLU A 23 10.32 -3.63 -1.50
N LEU A 24 9.12 -3.83 -0.97
CA LEU A 24 8.66 -3.12 0.22
C LEU A 24 9.55 -3.43 1.44
N GLU A 25 9.92 -4.69 1.62
CA GLU A 25 10.85 -5.09 2.69
C GLU A 25 12.21 -4.43 2.50
N ARG A 26 12.68 -4.38 1.25
CA ARG A 26 13.97 -3.76 0.94
C ARG A 26 13.99 -2.28 1.30
N THR A 27 12.93 -1.54 0.92
CA THR A 27 12.91 -0.09 1.10
C THR A 27 12.58 0.32 2.52
N THR A 28 11.72 -0.42 3.22
CA THR A 28 11.36 -0.11 4.61
C THR A 28 12.35 -0.67 5.63
N GLY A 29 13.12 -1.68 5.24
CA GLY A 29 14.11 -2.29 6.12
C GLY A 29 13.53 -3.26 7.14
N VAL A 30 12.25 -3.64 7.00
CA VAL A 30 11.60 -4.57 7.94
C VAL A 30 10.85 -5.64 7.16
N GLY A 31 10.64 -6.78 7.78
CA GLY A 31 9.84 -7.86 7.19
C GLY A 31 8.38 -7.49 7.10
N ILE A 32 7.66 -8.14 6.17
CA ILE A 32 6.26 -7.82 5.91
C ILE A 32 5.37 -8.03 7.14
N LEU A 33 5.64 -9.05 7.94
CA LEU A 33 4.85 -9.30 9.15
C LEU A 33 5.11 -8.23 10.20
N ALA A 34 6.35 -7.79 10.36
CA ALA A 34 6.69 -6.70 11.26
C ALA A 34 6.05 -5.38 10.79
N LEU A 35 6.01 -5.15 9.49
CA LEU A 35 5.37 -3.97 8.93
C LEU A 35 3.87 -3.97 9.23
N HIS A 36 3.20 -5.11 9.04
CA HIS A 36 1.77 -5.24 9.37
C HIS A 36 1.53 -4.96 10.85
N THR A 37 2.40 -5.45 11.73
CA THR A 37 2.32 -5.18 13.17
C THR A 37 2.45 -3.69 13.46
N ARG A 38 3.37 -2.99 12.80
CA ARG A 38 3.49 -1.54 12.94
C ARG A 38 2.20 -0.82 12.57
N PHE A 39 1.57 -1.21 11.47
CA PHE A 39 0.32 -0.59 11.03
C PHE A 39 -0.77 -0.80 12.07
N ARG A 40 -0.93 -2.02 12.57
CA ARG A 40 -1.95 -2.34 13.58
C ARG A 40 -1.70 -1.59 14.88
N ALA A 41 -0.46 -1.35 15.24
CA ALA A 41 -0.08 -0.66 16.46
C ALA A 41 -0.05 0.88 16.31
N MET A 42 -0.43 1.40 15.15
CA MET A 42 -0.34 2.84 14.83
C MET A 42 1.09 3.36 14.98
N ALA A 43 2.07 2.54 14.62
CA ALA A 43 3.49 2.83 14.77
C ALA A 43 4.23 2.88 13.43
N ALA A 44 3.50 2.90 12.32
CA ALA A 44 4.11 3.00 11.00
C ALA A 44 4.64 4.41 10.76
N HIS A 45 5.78 4.49 10.08
CA HIS A 45 6.33 5.76 9.64
C HIS A 45 5.60 6.27 8.40
N PHE A 46 5.63 7.59 8.17
CA PHE A 46 5.06 8.16 6.95
C PHE A 46 5.63 7.47 5.70
N PHE A 47 6.93 7.21 5.70
CA PHE A 47 7.58 6.50 4.60
C PHE A 47 6.96 5.11 4.38
N ASP A 48 6.60 4.40 5.45
CA ASP A 48 5.95 3.10 5.33
C ASP A 48 4.61 3.23 4.59
N LEU A 49 3.83 4.27 4.92
CA LEU A 49 2.53 4.51 4.27
C LEU A 49 2.70 4.74 2.77
N THR A 50 3.60 5.64 2.41
CA THR A 50 3.82 5.98 1.00
C THR A 50 4.41 4.80 0.22
N GLU A 51 5.26 3.99 0.85
CA GLU A 51 5.86 2.84 0.18
C GLU A 51 4.85 1.72 -0.06
N VAL A 52 3.92 1.49 0.87
CA VAL A 52 2.85 0.50 0.64
C VAL A 52 1.99 0.95 -0.55
N ILE A 53 1.65 2.22 -0.63
CA ILE A 53 0.83 2.75 -1.73
C ILE A 53 1.59 2.64 -3.05
N ARG A 54 2.86 3.06 -3.08
CA ARG A 54 3.68 3.02 -4.28
C ARG A 54 3.84 1.59 -4.81
N THR A 55 4.26 0.68 -3.95
CA THR A 55 4.45 -0.72 -4.35
C THR A 55 3.13 -1.38 -4.74
N GLY A 56 2.04 -1.01 -4.06
CA GLY A 56 0.70 -1.49 -4.42
C GLY A 56 0.29 -1.05 -5.81
N LEU A 57 0.55 0.21 -6.18
CA LEU A 57 0.26 0.72 -7.52
C LEU A 57 1.05 -0.05 -8.58
N ILE A 58 2.33 -0.30 -8.34
CA ILE A 58 3.16 -1.05 -9.28
C ILE A 58 2.63 -2.47 -9.43
N GLY A 59 2.32 -3.13 -8.32
CA GLY A 59 1.73 -4.47 -8.35
C GLY A 59 0.38 -4.50 -9.05
N GLY A 60 -0.36 -3.42 -9.03
CA GLY A 60 -1.63 -3.26 -9.72
C GLY A 60 -1.50 -2.93 -11.20
N GLY A 61 -0.28 -2.75 -11.70
CA GLY A 61 -0.03 -2.56 -13.13
C GLY A 61 0.56 -1.21 -13.53
N MET A 62 0.74 -0.31 -12.59
CA MET A 62 1.32 1.01 -12.90
C MET A 62 2.84 0.90 -13.06
N SER A 63 3.41 1.69 -13.97
CA SER A 63 4.87 1.74 -14.10
C SER A 63 5.50 2.33 -12.84
N PRO A 64 6.74 1.93 -12.49
CA PRO A 64 7.43 2.48 -11.32
C PRO A 64 7.54 4.01 -11.34
N ASP A 65 7.84 4.60 -12.49
CA ASP A 65 7.96 6.05 -12.60
C ASP A 65 6.63 6.75 -12.36
N ALA A 66 5.54 6.24 -12.95
CA ALA A 66 4.21 6.81 -12.77
C ALA A 66 3.76 6.68 -11.31
N ALA A 67 4.00 5.52 -10.69
CA ALA A 67 3.64 5.29 -9.29
C ALA A 67 4.39 6.25 -8.37
N HIS A 68 5.68 6.42 -8.58
CA HIS A 68 6.49 7.34 -7.78
C HIS A 68 5.98 8.78 -7.89
N LYS A 69 5.71 9.24 -9.11
CA LYS A 69 5.20 10.59 -9.34
C LYS A 69 3.84 10.80 -8.68
N LEU A 70 2.93 9.85 -8.84
CA LEU A 70 1.59 9.97 -8.30
C LEU A 70 1.63 10.07 -6.77
N VAL A 71 2.38 9.19 -6.12
CA VAL A 71 2.52 9.20 -4.66
C VAL A 71 3.20 10.48 -4.20
N SER A 72 4.26 10.93 -4.87
CA SER A 72 4.99 12.14 -4.49
C SER A 72 4.10 13.38 -4.55
N ILE A 73 3.20 13.45 -5.54
CA ILE A 73 2.33 14.61 -5.70
C ILE A 73 1.20 14.58 -4.67
N TYR A 74 0.49 13.46 -4.55
CA TYR A 74 -0.78 13.43 -3.81
C TYR A 74 -0.64 13.10 -2.34
N SER A 75 0.40 12.39 -1.91
CA SER A 75 0.57 12.05 -0.49
C SER A 75 0.77 13.29 0.39
N ARG A 76 1.33 14.35 -0.17
CA ARG A 76 1.66 15.57 0.57
C ARG A 76 0.45 16.36 1.02
N SER A 77 -0.67 16.23 0.32
CA SER A 77 -1.89 17.00 0.59
C SER A 77 -3.00 16.16 1.21
N MET A 78 -2.78 14.88 1.42
CA MET A 78 -3.77 14.02 2.05
C MET A 78 -3.71 14.11 3.56
N LEU A 79 -4.87 13.94 4.21
CA LEU A 79 -4.90 13.73 5.65
C LEU A 79 -4.14 12.44 5.97
N ILE A 80 -3.40 12.46 7.07
CA ILE A 80 -2.60 11.29 7.47
C ILE A 80 -3.49 10.08 7.73
N THR A 81 -4.68 10.29 8.32
CA THR A 81 -5.63 9.19 8.53
C THR A 81 -6.09 8.57 7.21
N ASP A 82 -6.34 9.38 6.20
CA ASP A 82 -6.75 8.86 4.88
C ASP A 82 -5.62 8.08 4.23
N LEU A 83 -4.41 8.60 4.31
CA LEU A 83 -3.23 7.93 3.78
C LEU A 83 -2.98 6.59 4.50
N TYR A 84 -3.12 6.59 5.82
CA TYR A 84 -2.97 5.40 6.64
C TYR A 84 -4.02 4.34 6.28
N LEU A 85 -5.30 4.74 6.18
CA LEU A 85 -6.36 3.79 5.89
C LEU A 85 -6.18 3.16 4.52
N LEU A 86 -5.79 3.95 3.52
CA LEU A 86 -5.53 3.41 2.18
C LEU A 86 -4.36 2.41 2.22
N ALA A 87 -3.26 2.79 2.85
CA ALA A 87 -2.08 1.93 2.93
C ALA A 87 -2.40 0.64 3.70
N PHE A 88 -3.15 0.74 4.80
CA PHE A 88 -3.54 -0.43 5.57
C PHE A 88 -4.43 -1.37 4.76
N ASP A 89 -5.40 -0.82 4.03
CA ASP A 89 -6.29 -1.65 3.20
C ASP A 89 -5.51 -2.41 2.13
N ILE A 90 -4.51 -1.76 1.51
CA ILE A 90 -3.66 -2.41 0.52
C ILE A 90 -2.87 -3.55 1.16
N LEU A 91 -2.24 -3.28 2.28
CA LEU A 91 -1.44 -4.26 3.01
C LEU A 91 -2.28 -5.42 3.49
N ASP A 92 -3.44 -5.12 4.09
CA ASP A 92 -4.32 -6.13 4.65
C ASP A 92 -4.99 -6.98 3.58
N ALA A 93 -5.24 -6.44 2.39
CA ALA A 93 -5.76 -7.23 1.27
C ALA A 93 -4.82 -8.40 0.94
N ARG A 94 -3.52 -8.20 1.07
CA ARG A 94 -2.55 -9.28 0.86
C ARG A 94 -2.34 -10.12 2.11
N TYR A 95 -2.43 -9.51 3.29
CA TYR A 95 -2.21 -10.21 4.57
C TYR A 95 -3.37 -11.13 4.92
N SER A 96 -4.62 -10.63 4.85
CA SER A 96 -5.82 -11.37 5.29
C SER A 96 -6.72 -11.80 4.13
N GLY A 97 -6.50 -11.27 2.93
CA GLY A 97 -7.43 -11.41 1.82
C GLY A 97 -8.59 -10.43 1.93
N ASN A 98 -9.38 -10.34 0.87
CA ASN A 98 -10.60 -9.52 0.87
C ASN A 98 -11.74 -10.30 1.54
N PRO A 99 -12.74 -9.62 2.12
CA PRO A 99 -13.85 -10.34 2.77
C PRO A 99 -14.55 -11.35 1.86
N GLU A 100 -14.71 -11.04 0.57
CA GLU A 100 -15.32 -11.95 -0.40
C GLU A 100 -14.47 -13.20 -0.62
N GLU A 101 -13.14 -13.07 -0.64
CA GLU A 101 -12.21 -14.19 -0.78
C GLU A 101 -12.26 -15.09 0.46
N VAL A 102 -12.31 -14.47 1.63
CA VAL A 102 -12.35 -15.21 2.90
C VAL A 102 -13.67 -15.95 3.07
N ALA A 103 -14.78 -15.33 2.65
CA ALA A 103 -16.10 -15.91 2.75
C ALA A 103 -16.32 -17.06 1.77
N ALA A 104 -15.56 -17.12 0.72
CA ALA A 104 -15.67 -18.19 -0.27
C ALA A 104 -15.02 -19.47 0.22
#